data_bb269192a4790875a34e9d99357f9090
#
_entry.id   bb269192a4790875a34e9d99357f9090
#
_cell.length_a   1.000
_cell.length_b   1.000
_cell.length_c   1.000
_cell.angle_alpha   90.00
_cell.angle_beta   90.00
_cell.angle_gamma   90.00
#
_symmetry.space_group_name_H-M   'P 1'
#
loop_
_entity.id
_entity.type
_entity.pdbx_description
1 polymer ?
#
loop_
_entity_poly.entity_id
_entity_poly.type
_entity_poly.pdbx_seq_one_letter_code
_entity_poly.pdbx_strand_id
1 'polypeptide(L)'
;MLQSRNDAHDQPAFNLQLARMYLTGADPDGANRTWQDVLTAIIEVKHGPTRDRWGVAGRQAAFTPLLRRPLVDTRPEHFLAVLKAGTVSTNLYLRRLQNFALDMGWLPAALLHKRKWPKTRFKPKRAVTAAEHERIIAAEKNPEWNAYYRFCWHLGGSQSDFAALRAADVDWRTQTIAYQRQKTGSPVVLRFGEELAGLLRTMPPEGPLFPRLSELHEKHRAKLVNRKR
;
A
#
# COMPACT_ATOMS: atom_id res chain seq x y z
N MET A 1 -17.97 -8.32 -55.18
CA MET A 1 -18.15 -9.63 -54.54
C MET A 1 -17.92 -9.45 -53.04
N LEU A 2 -18.98 -9.47 -52.30
CA LEU A 2 -18.92 -9.39 -50.82
C LEU A 2 -18.61 -10.80 -50.32
N GLN A 3 -17.37 -11.06 -50.00
CA GLN A 3 -17.01 -12.25 -49.21
C GLN A 3 -17.67 -12.19 -47.84
N SER A 4 -18.23 -13.31 -47.44
CA SER A 4 -19.16 -13.42 -46.33
C SER A 4 -18.55 -12.92 -45.03
N ARG A 5 -19.35 -12.23 -44.23
CA ARG A 5 -19.02 -11.75 -42.89
C ARG A 5 -18.54 -12.85 -41.90
N ASN A 6 -18.67 -14.11 -42.27
CA ASN A 6 -18.32 -15.25 -41.44
C ASN A 6 -16.79 -15.57 -41.44
N ASP A 7 -16.06 -15.21 -42.50
CA ASP A 7 -14.62 -15.52 -42.60
C ASP A 7 -13.75 -14.64 -41.67
N ALA A 8 -14.30 -13.51 -41.21
CA ALA A 8 -13.58 -12.62 -40.28
C ALA A 8 -13.62 -13.10 -38.81
N HIS A 9 -14.56 -13.99 -38.46
CA HIS A 9 -14.69 -14.50 -37.10
C HIS A 9 -13.71 -15.59 -36.72
N ASP A 10 -13.14 -16.30 -37.70
CA ASP A 10 -12.26 -17.45 -37.50
C ASP A 10 -10.76 -17.13 -37.58
N GLN A 11 -10.36 -15.85 -37.60
CA GLN A 11 -8.93 -15.48 -37.64
C GLN A 11 -8.45 -14.74 -36.36
N PRO A 12 -8.16 -15.46 -35.26
CA PRO A 12 -7.51 -14.86 -34.10
C PRO A 12 -6.20 -14.14 -34.46
N ALA A 13 -5.49 -14.64 -35.48
CA ALA A 13 -4.27 -14.03 -36.00
C ALA A 13 -4.54 -12.68 -36.69
N PHE A 14 -5.62 -12.54 -37.45
CA PHE A 14 -5.98 -11.29 -38.12
C PHE A 14 -6.41 -10.21 -37.09
N ASN A 15 -7.22 -10.57 -36.12
CA ASN A 15 -7.63 -9.67 -35.06
C ASN A 15 -6.43 -9.21 -34.21
N LEU A 16 -5.48 -10.11 -33.96
CA LEU A 16 -4.24 -9.76 -33.27
C LEU A 16 -3.36 -8.82 -34.11
N GLN A 17 -3.28 -9.07 -35.42
CA GLN A 17 -2.53 -8.22 -36.34
C GLN A 17 -3.17 -6.83 -36.47
N LEU A 18 -4.50 -6.73 -36.52
CA LEU A 18 -5.24 -5.47 -36.55
C LEU A 18 -5.05 -4.70 -35.25
N ALA A 19 -5.10 -5.38 -34.11
CA ALA A 19 -4.83 -4.77 -32.80
C ALA A 19 -3.37 -4.27 -32.70
N ARG A 20 -2.42 -5.03 -33.20
CA ARG A 20 -1.01 -4.62 -33.30
C ARG A 20 -0.84 -3.39 -34.18
N MET A 21 -1.46 -3.36 -35.36
CA MET A 21 -1.41 -2.21 -36.26
C MET A 21 -2.03 -0.96 -35.63
N TYR A 22 -3.14 -1.10 -34.93
CA TYR A 22 -3.79 0.00 -34.23
C TYR A 22 -2.91 0.54 -33.08
N LEU A 23 -2.36 -0.36 -32.27
CA LEU A 23 -1.48 0.00 -31.16
C LEU A 23 -0.16 0.61 -31.67
N THR A 24 0.41 0.08 -32.74
CA THR A 24 1.65 0.61 -33.34
C THR A 24 1.43 1.97 -34.01
N GLY A 25 0.24 2.23 -34.57
CA GLY A 25 -0.12 3.51 -35.14
C GLY A 25 -0.33 4.63 -34.10
N ALA A 26 -0.81 4.24 -32.91
CA ALA A 26 -1.03 5.15 -31.78
C ALA A 26 0.21 5.30 -30.87
N ASP A 27 1.04 4.25 -30.80
CA ASP A 27 2.26 4.17 -29.97
C ASP A 27 3.30 3.33 -30.69
N PRO A 28 4.40 3.93 -31.22
CA PRO A 28 5.44 3.21 -31.95
C PRO A 28 6.07 2.05 -31.15
N ASP A 29 6.13 2.20 -29.83
CA ASP A 29 6.67 1.19 -28.91
C ASP A 29 5.64 0.14 -28.49
N GLY A 30 4.37 0.34 -28.86
CA GLY A 30 3.24 -0.45 -28.38
C GLY A 30 3.36 -1.94 -28.63
N ALA A 31 3.97 -2.34 -29.77
CA ALA A 31 4.18 -3.75 -30.12
C ALA A 31 5.16 -4.48 -29.16
N ASN A 32 6.14 -3.76 -28.63
CA ASN A 32 7.22 -4.31 -27.79
C ASN A 32 7.03 -4.03 -26.30
N ARG A 33 6.10 -3.13 -25.95
CA ARG A 33 5.87 -2.72 -24.56
C ARG A 33 5.48 -3.91 -23.69
N THR A 34 6.22 -4.11 -22.62
CA THR A 34 6.05 -5.21 -21.67
C THR A 34 5.33 -4.78 -20.39
N TRP A 35 4.90 -5.72 -19.57
CA TRP A 35 4.39 -5.43 -18.23
C TRP A 35 5.48 -4.89 -17.29
N GLN A 36 6.76 -5.14 -17.61
CA GLN A 36 7.86 -4.51 -16.88
C GLN A 36 7.90 -3.00 -17.15
N ASP A 37 7.61 -2.56 -18.37
CA ASP A 37 7.54 -1.14 -18.70
C ASP A 37 6.38 -0.46 -17.97
N VAL A 38 5.22 -1.12 -17.88
CA VAL A 38 4.09 -0.65 -17.07
C VAL A 38 4.49 -0.49 -15.60
N LEU A 39 5.16 -1.49 -15.04
CA LEU A 39 5.63 -1.44 -13.65
C LEU A 39 6.64 -0.30 -13.44
N THR A 40 7.57 -0.13 -14.35
CA THR A 40 8.60 0.91 -14.31
C THR A 40 7.95 2.30 -14.34
N ALA A 41 7.04 2.54 -15.27
CA ALA A 41 6.32 3.80 -15.37
C ALA A 41 5.51 4.12 -14.10
N ILE A 42 4.87 3.12 -13.49
CA ILE A 42 4.20 3.31 -12.19
C ILE A 42 5.20 3.69 -11.10
N ILE A 43 6.38 3.05 -11.04
CA ILE A 43 7.41 3.32 -10.04
C ILE A 43 7.94 4.75 -10.19
N GLU A 44 8.10 5.23 -11.41
CA GLU A 44 8.61 6.58 -11.70
C GLU A 44 7.68 7.68 -11.18
N VAL A 45 6.36 7.51 -11.30
CA VAL A 45 5.38 8.50 -10.82
C VAL A 45 5.06 8.37 -9.32
N LYS A 46 5.63 7.39 -8.61
CA LYS A 46 5.40 7.20 -7.18
C LYS A 46 6.59 7.69 -6.35
N HIS A 47 6.28 8.16 -5.14
CA HIS A 47 7.29 8.69 -4.22
C HIS A 47 7.28 7.93 -2.87
N GLY A 48 8.40 8.04 -2.15
CA GLY A 48 8.55 7.53 -0.78
C GLY A 48 8.17 6.05 -0.63
N PRO A 49 7.58 5.66 0.50
CA PRO A 49 7.25 4.25 0.80
C PRO A 49 6.33 3.57 -0.23
N THR A 50 5.56 4.34 -1.00
CA THR A 50 4.71 3.77 -2.06
C THR A 50 5.55 3.28 -3.23
N ARG A 51 6.57 4.03 -3.64
CA ARG A 51 7.55 3.62 -4.65
C ARG A 51 8.24 2.32 -4.26
N ASP A 52 8.74 2.24 -3.01
CA ASP A 52 9.41 1.03 -2.49
C ASP A 52 8.50 -0.20 -2.53
N ARG A 53 7.23 -0.04 -2.15
CA ARG A 53 6.24 -1.12 -2.18
C ARG A 53 5.99 -1.65 -3.58
N TRP A 54 5.99 -0.79 -4.60
CA TRP A 54 5.88 -1.20 -5.99
C TRP A 54 7.13 -1.97 -6.44
N GLY A 55 8.33 -1.52 -6.08
CA GLY A 55 9.56 -2.25 -6.33
C GLY A 55 9.58 -3.64 -5.68
N VAL A 56 9.08 -3.75 -4.44
CA VAL A 56 8.94 -5.05 -3.76
C VAL A 56 7.88 -5.93 -4.44
N ALA A 57 6.75 -5.36 -4.85
CA ALA A 57 5.67 -6.09 -5.52
C ALA A 57 6.15 -6.69 -6.85
N GLY A 58 6.90 -5.94 -7.66
CA GLY A 58 7.45 -6.42 -8.93
C GLY A 58 8.42 -7.59 -8.79
N ARG A 59 9.08 -7.73 -7.63
CA ARG A 59 9.99 -8.87 -7.35
C ARG A 59 9.29 -10.14 -6.85
N GLN A 60 7.95 -10.13 -6.69
CA GLN A 60 7.22 -11.33 -6.31
C GLN A 60 7.27 -12.38 -7.43
N ALA A 61 7.58 -13.62 -7.09
CA ALA A 61 7.68 -14.73 -8.07
C ALA A 61 6.43 -14.88 -8.95
N ALA A 62 5.25 -14.58 -8.42
CA ALA A 62 3.99 -14.64 -9.17
C ALA A 62 3.96 -13.70 -10.39
N PHE A 63 4.69 -12.57 -10.35
CA PHE A 63 4.76 -11.62 -11.48
C PHE A 63 5.83 -11.96 -12.50
N THR A 64 6.84 -12.73 -12.16
CA THR A 64 8.00 -13.00 -13.04
C THR A 64 7.61 -13.45 -14.45
N PRO A 65 6.67 -14.40 -14.67
CA PRO A 65 6.30 -14.82 -16.01
C PRO A 65 5.50 -13.76 -16.79
N LEU A 66 4.85 -12.84 -16.08
CA LEU A 66 4.06 -11.78 -16.71
C LEU A 66 4.92 -10.58 -17.09
N LEU A 67 5.85 -10.13 -16.24
CA LEU A 67 6.59 -8.88 -16.44
C LEU A 67 7.35 -8.82 -17.76
N ARG A 68 7.90 -9.94 -18.23
CA ARG A 68 8.64 -10.02 -19.50
C ARG A 68 7.75 -10.16 -20.73
N ARG A 69 6.42 -10.33 -20.54
CA ARG A 69 5.49 -10.54 -21.63
C ARG A 69 5.06 -9.22 -22.26
N PRO A 70 5.04 -9.10 -23.60
CA PRO A 70 4.44 -7.95 -24.27
C PRO A 70 2.95 -7.81 -23.93
N LEU A 71 2.47 -6.57 -23.85
CA LEU A 71 1.06 -6.29 -23.57
C LEU A 71 0.17 -6.92 -24.65
N VAL A 72 0.57 -6.77 -25.90
CA VAL A 72 -0.16 -7.29 -27.08
C VAL A 72 -0.28 -8.83 -27.11
N ASP A 73 0.64 -9.53 -26.47
CA ASP A 73 0.65 -11.00 -26.38
C ASP A 73 0.03 -11.53 -25.08
N THR A 74 -0.51 -10.63 -24.27
CA THR A 74 -1.07 -11.00 -22.98
C THR A 74 -2.55 -11.38 -23.12
N ARG A 75 -2.88 -12.55 -22.58
CA ARG A 75 -4.25 -13.10 -22.56
C ARG A 75 -4.78 -13.17 -21.12
N PRO A 76 -6.10 -13.25 -20.91
CA PRO A 76 -6.70 -13.40 -19.60
C PRO A 76 -6.11 -14.53 -18.75
N GLU A 77 -5.72 -15.67 -19.41
CA GLU A 77 -5.15 -16.83 -18.73
C GLU A 77 -3.84 -16.51 -18.02
N HIS A 78 -3.02 -15.60 -18.57
CA HIS A 78 -1.77 -15.17 -17.93
C HIS A 78 -2.05 -14.44 -16.62
N PHE A 79 -3.09 -13.61 -16.59
CA PHE A 79 -3.54 -12.93 -15.36
C PHE A 79 -4.09 -13.92 -14.35
N LEU A 80 -4.89 -14.91 -14.78
CA LEU A 80 -5.40 -15.96 -13.91
C LEU A 80 -4.28 -16.79 -13.30
N ALA A 81 -3.22 -17.08 -14.06
CA ALA A 81 -2.04 -17.78 -13.56
C ALA A 81 -1.33 -16.98 -12.46
N VAL A 82 -1.13 -15.67 -12.64
CA VAL A 82 -0.57 -14.78 -11.62
C VAL A 82 -1.43 -14.75 -10.37
N LEU A 83 -2.75 -14.65 -10.52
CA LEU A 83 -3.70 -14.65 -9.42
C LEU A 83 -3.70 -15.96 -8.62
N LYS A 84 -3.55 -17.10 -9.32
CA LYS A 84 -3.47 -18.45 -8.71
C LYS A 84 -2.16 -18.63 -7.92
N ALA A 85 -1.04 -18.11 -8.44
CA ALA A 85 0.26 -18.20 -7.79
C ALA A 85 0.49 -17.15 -6.69
N GLY A 86 -0.34 -16.10 -6.66
CA GLY A 86 -0.13 -14.95 -5.82
C GLY A 86 -1.00 -14.91 -4.57
N THR A 87 -1.01 -13.74 -3.94
CA THR A 87 -1.74 -13.42 -2.71
C THR A 87 -2.79 -12.34 -2.97
N VAL A 88 -3.52 -11.93 -1.92
CA VAL A 88 -4.41 -10.74 -1.96
C VAL A 88 -3.65 -9.49 -2.41
N SER A 89 -2.40 -9.32 -1.96
CA SER A 89 -1.56 -8.21 -2.39
C SER A 89 -1.26 -8.26 -3.89
N THR A 90 -0.90 -9.45 -4.41
CA THR A 90 -0.68 -9.67 -5.85
C THR A 90 -1.91 -9.29 -6.68
N ASN A 91 -3.11 -9.68 -6.25
CA ASN A 91 -4.37 -9.28 -6.90
C ASN A 91 -4.52 -7.75 -6.97
N LEU A 92 -4.26 -7.05 -5.86
CA LEU A 92 -4.36 -5.57 -5.83
C LEU A 92 -3.35 -4.90 -6.77
N TYR A 93 -2.11 -5.37 -6.81
CA TYR A 93 -1.09 -4.83 -7.70
C TYR A 93 -1.38 -5.16 -9.17
N LEU A 94 -1.81 -6.38 -9.48
CA LEU A 94 -2.15 -6.78 -10.86
C LEU A 94 -3.31 -5.95 -11.43
N ARG A 95 -4.34 -5.67 -10.62
CA ARG A 95 -5.44 -4.77 -11.03
C ARG A 95 -4.93 -3.37 -11.37
N ARG A 96 -4.01 -2.85 -10.55
CA ARG A 96 -3.44 -1.52 -10.75
C ARG A 96 -2.54 -1.46 -11.98
N LEU A 97 -1.78 -2.53 -12.27
CA LEU A 97 -1.01 -2.66 -13.51
C LEU A 97 -1.94 -2.57 -14.72
N GLN A 98 -3.03 -3.38 -14.75
CA GLN A 98 -3.99 -3.33 -15.84
C GLN A 98 -4.63 -1.96 -16.01
N ASN A 99 -5.11 -1.36 -14.90
CA ASN A 99 -5.76 -0.06 -14.97
C ASN A 99 -4.80 1.02 -15.45
N PHE A 100 -3.55 1.02 -14.97
CA PHE A 100 -2.53 1.97 -15.45
C PHE A 100 -2.28 1.83 -16.96
N ALA A 101 -2.15 0.61 -17.46
CA ALA A 101 -1.95 0.38 -18.89
C ALA A 101 -3.17 0.80 -19.74
N LEU A 102 -4.39 0.66 -19.19
CA LEU A 102 -5.62 1.18 -19.81
C LEU A 102 -5.66 2.72 -19.79
N ASP A 103 -5.36 3.33 -18.64
CA ASP A 103 -5.38 4.78 -18.47
C ASP A 103 -4.35 5.48 -19.38
N MET A 104 -3.22 4.80 -19.63
CA MET A 104 -2.17 5.25 -20.56
C MET A 104 -2.49 4.98 -22.04
N GLY A 105 -3.61 4.33 -22.35
CA GLY A 105 -3.95 3.93 -23.72
C GLY A 105 -3.07 2.79 -24.29
N TRP A 106 -2.25 2.12 -23.44
CA TRP A 106 -1.37 1.03 -23.85
C TRP A 106 -2.10 -0.31 -24.02
N LEU A 107 -3.31 -0.42 -23.50
CA LEU A 107 -4.24 -1.53 -23.71
C LEU A 107 -5.55 -0.97 -24.29
N PRO A 108 -6.09 -1.58 -25.34
CA PRO A 108 -7.36 -1.15 -25.92
C PRO A 108 -8.57 -1.53 -25.04
N ALA A 109 -8.45 -2.58 -24.25
CA ALA A 109 -9.49 -3.09 -23.37
C ALA A 109 -8.91 -3.86 -22.19
N ALA A 110 -9.74 -4.04 -21.16
CA ALA A 110 -9.35 -4.81 -19.97
C ALA A 110 -9.15 -6.30 -20.32
N LEU A 111 -7.97 -6.84 -20.02
CA LEU A 111 -7.66 -8.27 -20.20
C LEU A 111 -8.52 -9.15 -19.30
N LEU A 112 -8.70 -8.73 -18.05
CA LEU A 112 -9.58 -9.42 -17.13
C LEU A 112 -10.73 -8.50 -16.71
N HIS A 113 -11.94 -8.86 -17.13
CA HIS A 113 -13.14 -8.08 -16.83
C HIS A 113 -13.44 -8.05 -15.32
N LYS A 114 -14.01 -6.95 -14.82
CA LYS A 114 -14.30 -6.69 -13.41
C LYS A 114 -14.92 -7.88 -12.66
N ARG A 115 -15.84 -8.61 -13.29
CA ARG A 115 -16.54 -9.77 -12.70
C ARG A 115 -15.65 -11.01 -12.51
N LYS A 116 -14.53 -11.10 -13.21
CA LYS A 116 -13.60 -12.26 -13.16
C LYS A 116 -12.50 -12.13 -12.13
N TRP A 117 -12.36 -10.96 -11.52
CA TRP A 117 -11.38 -10.79 -10.44
C TRP A 117 -11.83 -11.49 -9.17
N PRO A 118 -10.95 -12.24 -8.50
CA PRO A 118 -11.25 -12.82 -7.19
C PRO A 118 -11.63 -11.74 -6.18
N LYS A 119 -12.63 -12.01 -5.35
CA LYS A 119 -12.96 -11.12 -4.23
C LYS A 119 -11.80 -11.07 -3.24
N THR A 120 -11.33 -9.87 -2.92
CA THR A 120 -10.32 -9.68 -1.88
C THR A 120 -10.97 -9.82 -0.51
N ARG A 121 -10.53 -10.84 0.25
CA ARG A 121 -10.96 -11.03 1.64
C ARG A 121 -9.79 -10.69 2.55
N PHE A 122 -9.96 -9.70 3.41
CA PHE A 122 -8.99 -9.38 4.45
C PHE A 122 -9.34 -10.14 5.72
N LYS A 123 -8.33 -10.65 6.41
CA LYS A 123 -8.55 -11.22 7.74
C LYS A 123 -9.04 -10.11 8.67
N PRO A 124 -10.13 -10.29 9.42
CA PRO A 124 -10.56 -9.31 10.40
C PRO A 124 -9.45 -9.12 11.44
N LYS A 125 -9.20 -7.87 11.79
CA LYS A 125 -8.31 -7.52 12.90
C LYS A 125 -9.18 -7.29 14.13
N ARG A 126 -8.89 -7.98 15.22
CA ARG A 126 -9.53 -7.65 16.49
C ARG A 126 -8.75 -6.56 17.22
N ALA A 127 -9.45 -5.79 18.02
CA ALA A 127 -8.82 -4.84 18.93
C ALA A 127 -8.11 -5.56 20.08
N VAL A 128 -7.12 -4.91 20.65
CA VAL A 128 -6.52 -5.32 21.94
C VAL A 128 -7.52 -5.01 23.05
N THR A 129 -7.80 -5.95 23.94
CA THR A 129 -8.67 -5.74 25.10
C THR A 129 -7.93 -4.97 26.21
N ALA A 130 -8.66 -4.36 27.15
CA ALA A 130 -8.04 -3.69 28.30
C ALA A 130 -7.13 -4.63 29.11
N ALA A 131 -7.58 -5.85 29.40
CA ALA A 131 -6.78 -6.85 30.11
C ALA A 131 -5.51 -7.27 29.36
N GLU A 132 -5.55 -7.31 28.02
CA GLU A 132 -4.35 -7.55 27.21
C GLU A 132 -3.40 -6.36 27.23
N HIS A 133 -3.94 -5.14 27.17
CA HIS A 133 -3.15 -3.93 27.28
C HIS A 133 -2.43 -3.85 28.63
N GLU A 134 -3.12 -4.10 29.73
CA GLU A 134 -2.51 -4.14 31.08
C GLU A 134 -1.38 -5.16 31.18
N ARG A 135 -1.56 -6.37 30.60
CA ARG A 135 -0.49 -7.37 30.55
C ARG A 135 0.71 -6.91 29.72
N ILE A 136 0.47 -6.20 28.61
CA ILE A 136 1.55 -5.62 27.80
C ILE A 136 2.33 -4.58 28.63
N ILE A 137 1.62 -3.70 29.31
CA ILE A 137 2.21 -2.66 30.15
C ILE A 137 3.02 -3.27 31.30
N ALA A 138 2.47 -4.27 32.00
CA ALA A 138 3.16 -4.96 33.10
C ALA A 138 4.42 -5.71 32.64
N ALA A 139 4.42 -6.25 31.44
CA ALA A 139 5.55 -6.98 30.86
C ALA A 139 6.62 -6.06 30.24
N GLU A 140 6.30 -4.80 29.95
CA GLU A 140 7.23 -3.87 29.32
C GLU A 140 8.18 -3.23 30.33
N LYS A 141 9.45 -3.61 30.24
CA LYS A 141 10.51 -3.12 31.15
C LYS A 141 11.12 -1.80 30.71
N ASN A 142 11.03 -1.46 29.43
CA ASN A 142 11.55 -0.18 28.94
C ASN A 142 10.54 0.94 29.25
N PRO A 143 10.90 1.96 30.02
CA PRO A 143 9.97 3.01 30.47
C PRO A 143 9.40 3.82 29.29
N GLU A 144 10.20 4.09 28.26
CA GLU A 144 9.74 4.83 27.07
C GLU A 144 8.71 4.04 26.27
N TRP A 145 8.93 2.72 26.08
CA TRP A 145 7.95 1.85 25.43
C TRP A 145 6.68 1.68 26.27
N ASN A 146 6.81 1.57 27.59
CA ASN A 146 5.66 1.50 28.47
C ASN A 146 4.80 2.76 28.35
N ALA A 147 5.42 3.94 28.46
CA ALA A 147 4.75 5.22 28.27
C ALA A 147 4.11 5.35 26.88
N TYR A 148 4.82 4.91 25.83
CA TYR A 148 4.31 4.93 24.45
C TYR A 148 3.07 4.04 24.25
N TYR A 149 3.02 2.84 24.84
CA TYR A 149 1.85 1.97 24.74
C TYR A 149 0.66 2.56 25.48
N ARG A 150 0.85 3.15 26.66
CA ARG A 150 -0.20 3.89 27.38
C ARG A 150 -0.71 5.07 26.56
N PHE A 151 0.20 5.83 25.98
CA PHE A 151 -0.13 6.95 25.12
C PHE A 151 -0.98 6.54 23.91
N CYS A 152 -0.57 5.48 23.21
CA CYS A 152 -1.32 4.92 22.09
C CYS A 152 -2.72 4.40 22.50
N TRP A 153 -2.86 3.87 23.72
CA TRP A 153 -4.13 3.40 24.26
C TRP A 153 -5.13 4.54 24.48
N HIS A 154 -4.69 5.64 25.05
CA HIS A 154 -5.55 6.80 25.31
C HIS A 154 -6.00 7.51 24.05
N LEU A 155 -5.13 7.65 23.06
CA LEU A 155 -5.38 8.48 21.89
C LEU A 155 -5.81 7.73 20.64
N GLY A 156 -5.53 6.43 20.54
CA GLY A 156 -5.98 5.58 19.43
C GLY A 156 -5.46 5.96 18.04
N GLY A 157 -4.37 6.70 17.95
CA GLY A 157 -3.84 7.21 16.68
C GLY A 157 -2.82 6.30 15.99
N SER A 158 -2.16 6.85 14.98
CA SER A 158 -1.13 6.14 14.22
C SER A 158 0.18 6.03 15.02
N GLN A 159 0.78 4.85 15.03
CA GLN A 159 2.05 4.60 15.70
C GLN A 159 3.19 5.51 15.23
N SER A 160 3.27 5.80 13.93
CA SER A 160 4.29 6.68 13.37
C SER A 160 4.07 8.13 13.77
N ASP A 161 2.83 8.58 13.78
CA ASP A 161 2.51 9.96 14.16
C ASP A 161 2.87 10.19 15.63
N PHE A 162 2.48 9.27 16.52
CA PHE A 162 2.78 9.41 17.96
C PHE A 162 4.27 9.28 18.29
N ALA A 163 5.01 8.41 17.60
CA ALA A 163 6.45 8.32 17.83
C ALA A 163 7.21 9.58 17.42
N ALA A 164 6.63 10.42 16.57
CA ALA A 164 7.22 11.67 16.09
C ALA A 164 6.81 12.91 16.90
N LEU A 165 5.87 12.77 17.87
CA LEU A 165 5.38 13.89 18.66
C LEU A 165 6.49 14.54 19.51
N ARG A 166 6.37 15.84 19.63
CA ARG A 166 7.30 16.67 20.40
C ARG A 166 6.56 17.36 21.56
N ALA A 167 7.29 17.79 22.57
CA ALA A 167 6.74 18.54 23.68
C ALA A 167 6.02 19.83 23.21
N ALA A 168 6.51 20.46 22.14
CA ALA A 168 5.89 21.65 21.54
C ALA A 168 4.50 21.38 20.90
N ASP A 169 4.15 20.13 20.64
CA ASP A 169 2.84 19.76 20.10
C ASP A 169 1.75 19.72 21.19
N VAL A 170 2.13 19.83 22.47
CA VAL A 170 1.24 19.76 23.64
C VAL A 170 0.88 21.16 24.12
N ASP A 171 -0.38 21.55 24.01
CA ASP A 171 -0.92 22.75 24.62
C ASP A 171 -1.55 22.40 25.98
N TRP A 172 -0.87 22.75 27.05
CA TRP A 172 -1.31 22.52 28.42
C TRP A 172 -2.49 23.37 28.83
N ARG A 173 -2.65 24.56 28.24
CA ARG A 173 -3.74 25.49 28.58
C ARG A 173 -5.08 24.97 28.06
N THR A 174 -5.09 24.41 26.86
CA THR A 174 -6.29 23.84 26.23
C THR A 174 -6.42 22.34 26.42
N GLN A 175 -5.41 21.69 27.03
CA GLN A 175 -5.29 20.23 27.16
C GLN A 175 -5.44 19.52 25.81
N THR A 176 -4.70 20.00 24.81
CA THR A 176 -4.71 19.41 23.46
C THR A 176 -3.32 19.06 22.96
N ILE A 177 -3.27 18.06 22.07
CA ILE A 177 -2.10 17.71 21.29
C ILE A 177 -2.43 17.98 19.83
N ALA A 178 -1.66 18.85 19.17
CA ALA A 178 -1.86 19.24 17.79
C ALA A 178 -0.68 18.80 16.93
N TYR A 179 -0.94 18.04 15.87
CA TYR A 179 0.10 17.57 14.97
C TYR A 179 -0.43 17.37 13.54
N GLN A 180 0.48 17.21 12.58
CA GLN A 180 0.15 16.81 11.21
C GLN A 180 0.44 15.33 11.01
N ARG A 181 -0.50 14.61 10.40
CA ARG A 181 -0.31 13.20 10.04
C ARG A 181 0.84 13.06 9.04
N GLN A 182 1.83 12.26 9.35
CA GLN A 182 2.97 12.00 8.46
C GLN A 182 2.55 11.43 7.10
N LYS A 183 1.50 10.61 7.06
CA LYS A 183 1.05 9.96 5.84
C LYS A 183 0.27 10.87 4.90
N THR A 184 -0.50 11.81 5.41
CA THR A 184 -1.48 12.59 4.64
C THR A 184 -1.28 14.09 4.74
N GLY A 185 -0.44 14.58 5.67
CA GLY A 185 -0.31 16.00 5.98
C GLY A 185 -1.55 16.61 6.65
N SER A 186 -2.58 15.81 6.95
CA SER A 186 -3.82 16.32 7.54
C SER A 186 -3.58 16.75 8.99
N PRO A 187 -4.08 17.94 9.41
CA PRO A 187 -3.99 18.38 10.79
C PRO A 187 -4.88 17.51 11.70
N VAL A 188 -4.40 17.26 12.89
CA VAL A 188 -5.11 16.53 13.95
C VAL A 188 -4.97 17.30 15.24
N VAL A 189 -6.07 17.46 15.96
CA VAL A 189 -6.10 18.00 17.33
C VAL A 189 -6.81 16.96 18.20
N LEU A 190 -6.13 16.49 19.24
CA LEU A 190 -6.67 15.53 20.20
C LEU A 190 -6.72 16.15 21.58
N ARG A 191 -7.84 16.01 22.25
CA ARG A 191 -8.00 16.42 23.64
C ARG A 191 -7.53 15.32 24.59
N PHE A 192 -6.88 15.68 25.68
CA PHE A 192 -6.44 14.72 26.69
C PHE A 192 -7.01 15.05 28.07
N GLY A 193 -7.28 14.00 28.85
CA GLY A 193 -7.73 14.10 30.24
C GLY A 193 -6.57 13.96 31.23
N GLU A 194 -6.90 14.00 32.52
CA GLU A 194 -5.90 13.99 33.61
C GLU A 194 -4.99 12.76 33.64
N GLU A 195 -5.48 11.60 33.26
CA GLU A 195 -4.67 10.38 33.21
C GLU A 195 -3.52 10.52 32.21
N LEU A 196 -3.82 11.00 30.98
CA LEU A 196 -2.80 11.25 29.99
C LEU A 196 -1.95 12.49 30.33
N ALA A 197 -2.52 13.50 30.99
CA ALA A 197 -1.76 14.63 31.52
C ALA A 197 -0.70 14.18 32.54
N GLY A 198 -1.05 13.26 33.44
CA GLY A 198 -0.11 12.63 34.36
C GLY A 198 1.04 11.93 33.64
N LEU A 199 0.72 11.19 32.57
CA LEU A 199 1.74 10.52 31.74
C LEU A 199 2.64 11.54 31.02
N LEU A 200 2.07 12.58 30.41
CA LEU A 200 2.79 13.63 29.68
C LEU A 200 3.78 14.39 30.61
N ARG A 201 3.42 14.62 31.89
CA ARG A 201 4.31 15.25 32.86
C ARG A 201 5.57 14.41 33.17
N THR A 202 5.56 13.11 32.89
CA THR A 202 6.73 12.23 33.04
C THR A 202 7.64 12.19 31.81
N MET A 203 7.22 12.81 30.70
CA MET A 203 7.96 12.84 29.45
C MET A 203 8.93 14.03 29.38
N PRO A 204 9.88 14.04 28.42
CA PRO A 204 10.78 15.18 28.24
C PRO A 204 10.00 16.48 28.04
N PRO A 205 10.36 17.57 28.75
CA PRO A 205 9.68 18.87 28.65
C PRO A 205 10.02 19.59 27.32
N GLU A 206 11.06 19.16 26.62
CA GLU A 206 11.51 19.70 25.34
C GLU A 206 11.90 18.58 24.38
N GLY A 207 11.86 18.85 23.08
CA GLY A 207 12.23 17.88 22.06
C GLY A 207 11.18 16.78 21.82
N PRO A 208 11.59 15.60 21.35
CA PRO A 208 10.68 14.46 21.12
C PRO A 208 10.12 13.92 22.44
N LEU A 209 8.82 13.61 22.48
CA LEU A 209 8.21 12.93 23.65
C LEU A 209 8.77 11.51 23.84
N PHE A 210 9.18 10.87 22.75
CA PHE A 210 9.74 9.52 22.73
C PHE A 210 11.09 9.52 21.98
N PRO A 211 12.21 9.96 22.59
CA PRO A 211 13.47 10.20 21.90
C PRO A 211 14.01 8.98 21.15
N ARG A 212 14.08 7.81 21.79
CA ARG A 212 14.58 6.58 21.16
C ARG A 212 13.63 6.04 20.09
N LEU A 213 12.32 6.15 20.32
CA LEU A 213 11.31 5.70 19.36
C LEU A 213 11.23 6.60 18.14
N SER A 214 11.48 7.90 18.27
CA SER A 214 11.50 8.83 17.16
C SER A 214 12.62 8.53 16.15
N GLU A 215 13.76 8.03 16.63
CA GLU A 215 14.92 7.64 15.82
C GLU A 215 14.75 6.28 15.12
N LEU A 216 13.85 5.42 15.61
CA LEU A 216 13.66 4.10 15.05
C LEU A 216 12.88 4.17 13.72
N HIS A 217 13.40 3.48 12.72
CA HIS A 217 12.68 3.33 11.45
C HIS A 217 11.31 2.65 11.66
N GLU A 218 10.28 3.13 10.97
CA GLU A 218 8.88 2.65 11.09
C GLU A 218 8.75 1.12 11.04
N LYS A 219 9.47 0.45 10.13
CA LYS A 219 9.47 -1.02 10.02
C LYS A 219 10.03 -1.72 11.27
N HIS A 220 11.01 -1.10 11.92
CA HIS A 220 11.60 -1.66 13.14
C HIS A 220 10.64 -1.52 14.32
N ARG A 221 10.00 -0.34 14.47
CA ARG A 221 8.94 -0.13 15.47
C ARG A 221 7.81 -1.13 15.33
N ALA A 222 7.30 -1.33 14.12
CA ALA A 222 6.22 -2.27 13.84
C ALA A 222 6.59 -3.73 14.21
N LYS A 223 7.83 -4.15 13.95
CA LYS A 223 8.31 -5.49 14.38
C LYS A 223 8.35 -5.65 15.88
N LEU A 224 8.80 -4.64 16.61
CA LEU A 224 8.87 -4.70 18.07
C LEU A 224 7.48 -4.76 18.70
N VAL A 225 6.53 -3.97 18.21
CA VAL A 225 5.12 -4.00 18.66
C VAL A 225 4.50 -5.37 18.40
N ASN A 226 4.71 -5.95 17.21
CA ASN A 226 4.12 -7.25 16.84
C ASN A 226 4.73 -8.44 17.61
N ARG A 227 5.96 -8.33 18.12
CA ARG A 227 6.58 -9.37 18.98
C ARG A 227 5.94 -9.47 20.36
N LYS A 228 5.28 -8.43 20.83
CA LYS A 228 4.68 -8.34 22.17
C LYS A 228 3.17 -8.61 22.18
N ARG A 229 2.58 -8.88 21.02
CA ARG A 229 1.20 -9.36 20.83
C ARG A 229 1.16 -10.88 20.79
#